data_8c19d6d3b0431e9625255a29b24a37d1
#
_entry.id   8c19d6d3b0431e9625255a29b24a37d1
#
_cell.length_a   1.000
_cell.length_b   1.000
_cell.length_c   1.000
_cell.angle_alpha   90.00
_cell.angle_beta   90.00
_cell.angle_gamma   90.00
#
_symmetry.space_group_name_H-M   'P 1'
#
loop_
_entity.id
_entity.type
_entity.pdbx_description
1 polymer ?
#
loop_
_entity_poly.entity_id
_entity_poly.type
_entity_poly.pdbx_seq_one_letter_code
_entity_poly.pdbx_strand_id
1 'polypeptide(L)' 'QHGKEQINKLNQCLLTDNRFDDLKRSISDPDFQKQLLKEYRLEK' A
#
# COMPACT_ATOMS: atom_id res chain seq x y z
N GLN A 1 -8.88 -10.33 8.16
CA GLN A 1 -7.70 -10.19 8.93
C GLN A 1 -6.42 -10.15 8.14
N HIS A 2 -6.36 -10.87 7.04
CA HIS A 2 -5.16 -10.84 6.23
C HIS A 2 -4.95 -9.49 5.58
N GLY A 3 -6.05 -8.81 5.27
CA GLY A 3 -5.97 -7.53 4.59
C GLY A 3 -5.30 -6.44 5.40
N LYS A 4 -5.50 -6.45 6.71
CA LYS A 4 -4.92 -5.42 7.56
C LYS A 4 -3.40 -5.50 7.61
N GLU A 5 -2.87 -6.72 7.67
CA GLU A 5 -1.43 -6.89 7.70
C GLU A 5 -0.79 -6.43 6.39
N GLN A 6 -1.44 -6.73 5.27
CA GLN A 6 -0.93 -6.32 3.98
C GLN A 6 -0.91 -4.80 3.83
N ILE A 7 -1.98 -4.15 4.28
CA ILE A 7 -2.08 -2.71 4.21
C ILE A 7 -1.01 -2.06 5.10
N ASN A 8 -0.80 -2.59 6.30
CA ASN A 8 0.22 -2.05 7.18
C ASN A 8 1.61 -2.16 6.57
N LYS A 9 1.91 -3.29 5.95
CA LYS A 9 3.19 -3.48 5.29
C LYS A 9 3.35 -2.52 4.12
N LEU A 10 2.28 -2.34 3.34
CA LEU A 10 2.32 -1.41 2.22
C LEU A 10 2.62 0.00 2.71
N ASN A 11 1.94 0.44 3.76
CA ASN A 11 2.17 1.77 4.29
C ASN A 11 3.61 1.94 4.75
N GLN A 12 4.18 0.93 5.39
CA GLN A 12 5.57 0.99 5.81
C GLN A 12 6.52 1.07 4.62
N CYS A 13 6.24 0.30 3.57
CA CYS A 13 7.06 0.34 2.37
C CYS A 13 7.02 1.73 1.73
N LEU A 14 5.85 2.32 1.66
CA LEU A 14 5.70 3.65 1.07
C LEU A 14 6.43 4.69 1.89
N LEU A 15 6.37 4.58 3.21
CA LEU A 15 7.11 5.49 4.08
C LEU A 15 8.61 5.33 3.93
N THR A 16 9.08 4.09 3.87
CA THR A 16 10.50 3.80 3.72
C THR A 16 11.05 4.32 2.39
N ASP A 17 10.23 4.24 1.34
CA ASP A 17 10.62 4.70 0.01
C ASP A 17 10.36 6.18 -0.19
N ASN A 18 9.89 6.89 0.84
CA ASN A 18 9.55 8.31 0.77
C ASN A 18 8.46 8.59 -0.26
N ARG A 19 7.55 7.63 -0.44
CA ARG A 19 6.43 7.77 -1.38
C ARG A 19 5.18 8.25 -0.66
N PHE A 20 5.29 9.40 -0.03
CA PHE A 20 4.21 9.92 0.78
C PHE A 20 2.97 10.28 -0.04
N ASP A 21 3.18 10.79 -1.25
CA ASP A 21 2.06 11.12 -2.14
C ASP A 21 1.29 9.86 -2.51
N ASP A 22 2.00 8.78 -2.80
CA ASP A 22 1.37 7.51 -3.12
C ASP A 22 0.63 6.96 -1.92
N LEU A 23 1.19 7.14 -0.73
CA LEU A 23 0.53 6.71 0.50
C LEU A 23 -0.80 7.45 0.68
N LYS A 24 -0.79 8.76 0.52
CA LYS A 24 -2.01 9.55 0.64
C LYS A 24 -3.04 9.13 -0.40
N ARG A 25 -2.59 8.91 -1.63
CA ARG A 25 -3.48 8.54 -2.71
C ARG A 25 -4.10 7.16 -2.46
N SER A 26 -3.31 6.23 -1.96
CA SER A 26 -3.80 4.87 -1.73
C SER A 26 -4.88 4.85 -0.66
N ILE A 27 -4.84 5.77 0.29
CA ILE A 27 -5.85 5.86 1.33
C ILE A 27 -7.20 6.26 0.74
N SER A 28 -7.20 7.17 -0.24
CA SER A 28 -8.43 7.65 -0.87
C SER A 28 -8.84 6.85 -2.09
N ASP A 29 -7.92 6.10 -2.69
CA ASP A 29 -8.18 5.38 -3.93
C ASP A 29 -7.88 3.90 -3.74
N PRO A 30 -8.90 3.08 -3.47
CA PRO A 30 -8.69 1.66 -3.23
C PRO A 30 -8.14 0.91 -4.43
N ASP A 31 -8.46 1.35 -5.64
CA ASP A 31 -7.91 0.71 -6.84
C ASP A 31 -6.41 0.93 -6.93
N PHE A 32 -5.97 2.14 -6.65
CA PHE A 32 -4.55 2.46 -6.64
C PHE A 32 -3.84 1.66 -5.54
N GLN A 33 -4.48 1.52 -4.40
CA GLN A 33 -3.93 0.73 -3.31
C GLN A 33 -3.70 -0.72 -3.73
N LYS A 34 -4.65 -1.30 -4.44
CA LYS A 34 -4.49 -2.66 -4.93
C LYS A 34 -3.32 -2.78 -5.90
N GLN A 35 -3.14 -1.78 -6.74
CA GLN A 35 -2.02 -1.77 -7.67
C GLN A 35 -0.69 -1.75 -6.92
N LEU A 36 -0.62 -0.95 -5.87
CA LEU A 36 0.59 -0.89 -5.06
C LEU A 36 0.85 -2.21 -4.35
N LEU A 37 -0.19 -2.85 -3.85
CA LEU A 37 -0.04 -4.15 -3.22
C LEU A 37 0.56 -5.17 -4.18
N LYS A 38 0.12 -5.14 -5.43
CA LYS A 38 0.68 -6.02 -6.46
C LYS A 38 2.12 -5.65 -6.77
N GLU A 39 2.39 -4.36 -6.86
CA GLU A 39 3.73 -3.88 -7.16
C GLU A 39 4.74 -4.36 -6.13
N TYR A 40 4.36 -4.32 -4.87
CA TYR A 40 5.23 -4.76 -3.77
C TYR A 40 5.07 -6.24 -3.46
N ARG A 41 4.20 -6.94 -4.19
CA ARG A 41 3.94 -8.36 -4.02
C ARG A 41 3.43 -8.69 -2.61
N LEU A 42 2.62 -7.80 -2.09
CA LEU A 42 2.01 -7.99 -0.78
C LEU A 42 0.63 -8.62 -0.87
N GLU A 43 0.05 -8.61 -2.07
CA GLU A 43 -1.25 -9.21 -2.32
C GLU A 43 -1.10 -10.73 -2.48
N LYS A 44 -1.98 -11.47 -1.83
CA LYS A 44 -1.97 -12.93 -1.97
C LYS A 44 -3.09 -13.41 -2.87
#